data_3e897b6a8a0966c684674540d9e4602d
#
_entry.id   3e897b6a8a0966c684674540d9e4602d
#
_cell.length_a   1.000
_cell.length_b   1.000
_cell.length_c   1.000
_cell.angle_alpha   90.00
_cell.angle_beta   90.00
_cell.angle_gamma   90.00
#
_symmetry.space_group_name_H-M   'P 1'
#
loop_
_entity.id
_entity.type
_entity.pdbx_description
1 polymer ?
#
loop_
_entity_poly.entity_id
_entity_poly.type
_entity_poly.pdbx_seq_one_letter_code
_entity_poly.pdbx_strand_id
1 'polypeptide(L)'
;MDRQAGMPTSSETLTHKPNRPLSSMSTHVGHFRWVICALLLFGVTKNYMDRQVLGVLKSTLQHDLGWNEIDYSNLIFAFQTAYAVGMVVMGRLVDRFGTRIGYALAMIFWSAASMAHAGCSSFGSFVVARSALGFGESGVFPASIKTVAEWFPQKERALATGIFNAGANIGAILTPLLVPWITIHWGWRSAFIITGAVGFIWVIFWLLLYRKPEDHPLLSQAELNYIRSNRQPAAVKIKWASLIPYRQTWAFVVGKFAIDPIWWFLLYWIPDFLQRDHGLRLMQLGLPLMVIYVLADVGSVAGGWLSSALIHRGKSVNFARKITLLICALCVVPIVFAYRMESLWGAVLLIGLAAAAHQGFSANLFTLASDLFPTQAVGSVVGIGGMAGAIGGMLMAKIVGYILQWTGSYMIPFFVAGSAYLLALAIIQVLTPRLEPAPIG
;
A
#
# COMPACT_ATOMS: atom_id res chain seq x y z
N MET A 1 56.87 -0.59 68.10
CA MET A 1 55.52 -0.36 68.64
C MET A 1 54.57 -0.43 67.48
N ASP A 2 54.19 -1.61 67.16
CA ASP A 2 52.97 -2.35 67.50
C ASP A 2 51.69 -1.52 67.30
N ARG A 3 50.91 -1.88 66.31
CA ARG A 3 49.57 -2.52 66.42
C ARG A 3 48.99 -2.89 65.09
N GLN A 4 48.87 -4.18 64.95
CA GLN A 4 47.90 -4.88 64.05
C GLN A 4 46.46 -4.59 64.46
N ALA A 5 45.56 -4.51 63.50
CA ALA A 5 44.16 -4.89 63.57
C ALA A 5 43.57 -4.65 62.15
N GLY A 6 42.98 -5.54 61.48
CA GLY A 6 42.09 -6.61 61.78
C GLY A 6 41.15 -6.59 60.55
N MET A 7 41.22 -7.57 59.60
CA MET A 7 40.23 -7.80 58.52
C MET A 7 38.91 -8.29 59.13
N PRO A 8 37.77 -7.91 58.56
CA PRO A 8 36.58 -8.77 58.58
C PRO A 8 36.40 -9.45 57.24
N THR A 9 36.49 -10.75 57.24
CA THR A 9 35.99 -11.68 56.23
C THR A 9 34.48 -11.63 56.22
N SER A 10 33.85 -11.18 55.15
CA SER A 10 32.44 -11.47 54.87
C SER A 10 32.37 -12.24 53.56
N SER A 11 32.17 -13.54 53.68
CA SER A 11 31.81 -14.46 52.60
C SER A 11 30.39 -14.19 52.12
N GLU A 12 30.25 -13.40 51.04
CA GLU A 12 29.00 -13.36 50.28
C GLU A 12 28.94 -14.59 49.42
N THR A 13 28.06 -15.52 49.80
CA THR A 13 27.62 -16.65 48.97
C THR A 13 26.90 -16.16 47.75
N LEU A 14 27.63 -16.09 46.62
CA LEU A 14 27.04 -15.97 45.28
C LEU A 14 26.15 -17.19 45.02
N THR A 15 24.85 -17.03 45.16
CA THR A 15 23.88 -18.01 44.72
C THR A 15 23.97 -18.17 43.21
N HIS A 16 24.64 -19.21 42.79
CA HIS A 16 24.69 -19.71 41.42
C HIS A 16 23.26 -20.06 40.99
N LYS A 17 22.63 -19.21 40.13
CA LYS A 17 21.44 -19.61 39.39
C LYS A 17 21.80 -20.82 38.55
N PRO A 18 20.99 -21.90 38.56
CA PRO A 18 21.30 -23.09 37.80
C PRO A 18 21.34 -22.76 36.31
N ASN A 19 22.46 -23.11 35.69
CA ASN A 19 22.62 -23.09 34.22
C ASN A 19 21.45 -23.91 33.62
N ARG A 20 20.59 -23.27 32.85
CA ARG A 20 19.67 -24.00 31.97
C ARG A 20 20.51 -24.94 31.10
N PRO A 21 20.14 -26.23 30.97
CA PRO A 21 20.88 -27.14 30.13
C PRO A 21 20.92 -26.60 28.73
N LEU A 22 22.09 -26.59 28.10
CA LEU A 22 22.33 -26.34 26.68
C LEU A 22 21.64 -27.46 25.88
N SER A 23 20.29 -27.41 25.81
CA SER A 23 19.54 -28.27 24.90
C SER A 23 19.94 -27.90 23.50
N SER A 24 20.59 -28.82 22.81
CA SER A 24 20.90 -28.90 21.37
C SER A 24 20.65 -27.59 20.61
N MET A 25 21.69 -26.81 20.39
CA MET A 25 21.65 -25.64 19.49
C MET A 25 21.27 -26.16 18.10
N SER A 26 20.00 -26.12 17.79
CA SER A 26 19.53 -26.29 16.41
C SER A 26 20.24 -25.24 15.55
N THR A 27 21.15 -25.66 14.69
CA THR A 27 21.85 -24.82 13.73
C THR A 27 20.92 -24.36 12.61
N HIS A 28 19.70 -24.87 12.58
CA HIS A 28 18.70 -24.52 11.59
C HIS A 28 18.07 -23.16 11.91
N VAL A 29 18.23 -22.20 10.99
CA VAL A 29 17.52 -20.92 11.04
C VAL A 29 16.05 -21.20 10.79
N GLY A 30 15.20 -20.94 11.80
CA GLY A 30 13.75 -21.09 11.69
C GLY A 30 13.16 -20.15 10.61
N HIS A 31 11.87 -20.34 10.32
CA HIS A 31 11.14 -19.57 9.31
C HIS A 31 9.92 -18.84 9.89
N PHE A 32 9.85 -18.68 11.22
CA PHE A 32 8.68 -18.07 11.87
C PHE A 32 8.42 -16.63 11.41
N ARG A 33 9.45 -15.87 11.05
CA ARG A 33 9.34 -14.53 10.46
C ARG A 33 8.41 -14.49 9.23
N TRP A 34 8.35 -15.57 8.44
CA TRP A 34 7.47 -15.66 7.27
C TRP A 34 5.99 -15.85 7.65
N VAL A 35 5.69 -16.43 8.82
CA VAL A 35 4.33 -16.46 9.39
C VAL A 35 3.87 -15.03 9.69
N ILE A 36 4.76 -14.21 10.25
CA ILE A 36 4.46 -12.79 10.48
C ILE A 36 4.26 -12.05 9.15
N CYS A 37 5.09 -12.35 8.13
CA CYS A 37 4.90 -11.79 6.79
C CYS A 37 3.55 -12.17 6.17
N ALA A 38 3.11 -13.41 6.34
CA ALA A 38 1.79 -13.86 5.89
C ALA A 38 0.64 -13.12 6.59
N LEU A 39 0.77 -12.83 7.88
CA LEU A 39 -0.20 -11.98 8.59
C LEU A 39 -0.23 -10.56 8.02
N LEU A 40 0.93 -9.99 7.67
CA LEU A 40 0.98 -8.68 7.02
C LEU A 40 0.32 -8.70 5.63
N LEU A 41 0.62 -9.71 4.82
CA LEU A 41 -0.02 -9.95 3.52
C LEU A 41 -1.55 -9.98 3.66
N PHE A 42 -2.05 -10.76 4.61
CA PHE A 42 -3.49 -10.87 4.85
C PHE A 42 -4.10 -9.55 5.34
N GLY A 43 -3.40 -8.81 6.20
CA GLY A 43 -3.84 -7.49 6.67
C GLY A 43 -3.97 -6.48 5.54
N VAL A 44 -3.02 -6.46 4.59
CA VAL A 44 -3.06 -5.59 3.41
C VAL A 44 -4.13 -6.06 2.41
N THR A 45 -4.29 -7.36 2.23
CA THR A 45 -5.38 -7.93 1.39
C THR A 45 -6.74 -7.45 1.90
N LYS A 46 -6.99 -7.61 3.19
CA LYS A 46 -8.22 -7.17 3.83
C LYS A 46 -8.45 -5.67 3.72
N ASN A 47 -7.40 -4.88 3.89
CA ASN A 47 -7.45 -3.42 3.73
C ASN A 47 -7.96 -3.01 2.34
N TYR A 48 -7.41 -3.60 1.29
CA TYR A 48 -7.84 -3.31 -0.08
C TYR A 48 -9.23 -3.88 -0.41
N MET A 49 -9.61 -5.00 0.20
CA MET A 49 -10.98 -5.51 0.10
C MET A 49 -11.99 -4.49 0.62
N ASP A 50 -11.86 -4.01 1.85
CA ASP A 50 -12.79 -3.05 2.46
C ASP A 50 -12.87 -1.75 1.65
N ARG A 51 -11.74 -1.30 1.14
CA ARG A 51 -11.64 -0.10 0.32
C ARG A 51 -12.47 -0.21 -0.96
N GLN A 52 -12.43 -1.37 -1.60
CA GLN A 52 -13.07 -1.61 -2.90
C GLN A 52 -14.56 -1.97 -2.84
N VAL A 53 -15.08 -2.40 -1.69
CA VAL A 53 -16.51 -2.75 -1.54
C VAL A 53 -17.40 -1.62 -2.09
N LEU A 54 -17.11 -0.36 -1.75
CA LEU A 54 -17.87 0.79 -2.24
C LEU A 54 -17.82 0.93 -3.76
N GLY A 55 -16.65 0.71 -4.37
CA GLY A 55 -16.46 0.82 -5.83
C GLY A 55 -17.24 -0.24 -6.59
N VAL A 56 -17.20 -1.49 -6.12
CA VAL A 56 -17.93 -2.60 -6.72
C VAL A 56 -19.45 -2.41 -6.56
N LEU A 57 -19.89 -1.85 -5.44
CA LEU A 57 -21.31 -1.66 -5.14
C LEU A 57 -21.86 -0.30 -5.60
N LYS A 58 -21.07 0.54 -6.30
CA LYS A 58 -21.43 1.90 -6.66
C LYS A 58 -22.86 1.99 -7.25
N SER A 59 -23.13 1.23 -8.33
CA SER A 59 -24.42 1.28 -9.03
C SER A 59 -25.57 0.82 -8.13
N THR A 60 -25.35 -0.21 -7.30
CA THR A 60 -26.34 -0.72 -6.36
C THR A 60 -26.67 0.35 -5.31
N LEU A 61 -25.65 0.99 -4.75
CA LEU A 61 -25.84 2.03 -3.73
C LEU A 61 -26.45 3.31 -4.31
N GLN A 62 -26.08 3.69 -5.54
CA GLN A 62 -26.70 4.82 -6.24
C GLN A 62 -28.18 4.58 -6.47
N HIS A 63 -28.56 3.38 -6.91
CA HIS A 63 -29.97 3.01 -7.11
C HIS A 63 -30.76 2.98 -5.79
N ASP A 64 -30.23 2.33 -4.75
CA ASP A 64 -30.95 2.12 -3.49
C ASP A 64 -31.03 3.37 -2.60
N LEU A 65 -30.03 4.25 -2.69
CA LEU A 65 -29.89 5.43 -1.83
C LEU A 65 -30.11 6.76 -2.56
N GLY A 66 -30.35 6.71 -3.87
CA GLY A 66 -30.61 7.89 -4.70
C GLY A 66 -29.38 8.80 -4.89
N TRP A 67 -28.15 8.24 -4.86
CA TRP A 67 -26.94 9.04 -5.01
C TRP A 67 -26.62 9.34 -6.47
N ASN A 68 -26.03 10.50 -6.69
CA ASN A 68 -25.48 10.89 -7.97
C ASN A 68 -23.94 10.69 -8.03
N GLU A 69 -23.32 11.04 -9.16
CA GLU A 69 -21.88 10.89 -9.38
C GLU A 69 -21.05 11.77 -8.42
N ILE A 70 -21.55 12.94 -8.08
CA ILE A 70 -20.90 13.88 -7.17
C ILE A 70 -20.93 13.31 -5.75
N ASP A 71 -22.03 12.71 -5.32
CA ASP A 71 -22.15 12.06 -4.01
C ASP A 71 -21.13 10.95 -3.87
N TYR A 72 -21.05 10.07 -4.86
CA TYR A 72 -20.04 9.00 -4.87
C TYR A 72 -18.61 9.55 -4.82
N SER A 73 -18.30 10.57 -5.61
CA SER A 73 -16.99 11.22 -5.60
C SER A 73 -16.64 11.85 -4.25
N ASN A 74 -17.65 12.41 -3.55
CA ASN A 74 -17.49 12.97 -2.22
C ASN A 74 -17.16 11.91 -1.18
N LEU A 75 -17.71 10.70 -1.29
CA LEU A 75 -17.36 9.59 -0.40
C LEU A 75 -15.91 9.14 -0.60
N ILE A 76 -15.43 9.06 -1.84
CA ILE A 76 -14.02 8.76 -2.13
C ILE A 76 -13.11 9.88 -1.59
N PHE A 77 -13.49 11.13 -1.82
CA PHE A 77 -12.74 12.29 -1.33
C PHE A 77 -12.64 12.31 0.20
N ALA A 78 -13.73 12.04 0.91
CA ALA A 78 -13.78 11.97 2.36
C ALA A 78 -12.86 10.88 2.90
N PHE A 79 -12.90 9.69 2.28
CA PHE A 79 -11.99 8.59 2.60
C PHE A 79 -10.51 8.98 2.42
N GLN A 80 -10.15 9.51 1.25
CA GLN A 80 -8.77 9.86 0.93
C GLN A 80 -8.24 10.97 1.84
N THR A 81 -9.07 11.96 2.17
CA THR A 81 -8.72 13.05 3.10
C THR A 81 -8.44 12.50 4.49
N ALA A 82 -9.35 11.67 5.01
CA ALA A 82 -9.18 11.05 6.31
C ALA A 82 -7.96 10.09 6.35
N TYR A 83 -7.72 9.37 5.26
CA TYR A 83 -6.55 8.50 5.10
C TYR A 83 -5.24 9.31 5.14
N ALA A 84 -5.16 10.42 4.41
CA ALA A 84 -3.97 11.27 4.39
C ALA A 84 -3.65 11.86 5.78
N VAL A 85 -4.65 12.37 6.48
CA VAL A 85 -4.52 12.86 7.87
C VAL A 85 -4.16 11.70 8.81
N GLY A 86 -4.83 10.58 8.65
CA GLY A 86 -4.64 9.38 9.44
C GLY A 86 -3.22 8.81 9.36
N MET A 87 -2.55 8.88 8.20
CA MET A 87 -1.17 8.38 8.06
C MET A 87 -0.20 9.01 9.05
N VAL A 88 -0.34 10.33 9.30
CA VAL A 88 0.50 11.04 10.26
C VAL A 88 0.17 10.63 11.71
N VAL A 89 -1.12 10.52 12.02
CA VAL A 89 -1.58 10.19 13.38
C VAL A 89 -1.31 8.73 13.71
N MET A 90 -1.66 7.81 12.81
CA MET A 90 -1.49 6.36 13.02
C MET A 90 -0.03 5.95 13.09
N GLY A 91 0.86 6.59 12.31
CA GLY A 91 2.30 6.38 12.43
C GLY A 91 2.79 6.67 13.85
N ARG A 92 2.36 7.80 14.44
CA ARG A 92 2.70 8.16 15.83
C ARG A 92 2.06 7.22 16.86
N LEU A 93 0.83 6.75 16.63
CA LEU A 93 0.17 5.79 17.52
C LEU A 93 0.90 4.45 17.52
N VAL A 94 1.29 3.95 16.35
CA VAL A 94 2.11 2.72 16.23
C VAL A 94 3.47 2.89 16.90
N ASP A 95 4.06 4.08 16.83
CA ASP A 95 5.32 4.34 17.54
C ASP A 95 5.15 4.38 19.06
N ARG A 96 4.05 4.97 19.55
CA ARG A 96 3.77 5.12 20.99
C ARG A 96 3.34 3.81 21.65
N PHE A 97 2.41 3.09 21.04
CA PHE A 97 1.83 1.86 21.63
C PHE A 97 2.59 0.58 21.21
N GLY A 98 3.55 0.69 20.31
CA GLY A 98 4.25 -0.43 19.70
C GLY A 98 3.42 -1.11 18.61
N THR A 99 4.11 -1.89 17.78
CA THR A 99 3.53 -2.51 16.57
C THR A 99 2.37 -3.44 16.90
N ARG A 100 2.51 -4.27 17.98
CA ARG A 100 1.49 -5.25 18.37
C ARG A 100 0.13 -4.62 18.64
N ILE A 101 0.11 -3.63 19.52
CA ILE A 101 -1.14 -2.98 19.96
C ILE A 101 -1.59 -1.94 18.92
N GLY A 102 -0.67 -1.16 18.39
CA GLY A 102 -0.98 -0.13 17.41
C GLY A 102 -1.65 -0.68 16.15
N TYR A 103 -1.15 -1.81 15.61
CA TYR A 103 -1.77 -2.44 14.44
C TYR A 103 -3.12 -3.08 14.78
N ALA A 104 -3.21 -3.78 15.94
CA ALA A 104 -4.48 -4.35 16.38
C ALA A 104 -5.57 -3.28 16.55
N LEU A 105 -5.26 -2.15 17.20
CA LEU A 105 -6.21 -1.04 17.37
C LEU A 105 -6.63 -0.44 16.04
N ALA A 106 -5.69 -0.23 15.10
CA ALA A 106 -6.01 0.23 13.76
C ALA A 106 -6.97 -0.74 13.05
N MET A 107 -6.67 -2.06 13.08
CA MET A 107 -7.51 -3.10 12.46
C MET A 107 -8.90 -3.15 13.07
N ILE A 108 -9.02 -3.12 14.40
CA ILE A 108 -10.31 -3.11 15.11
C ILE A 108 -11.13 -1.89 14.69
N PHE A 109 -10.49 -0.71 14.67
CA PHE A 109 -11.16 0.54 14.36
C PHE A 109 -11.70 0.56 12.91
N TRP A 110 -10.86 0.20 11.91
CA TRP A 110 -11.35 0.22 10.53
C TRP A 110 -12.31 -0.93 10.25
N SER A 111 -12.19 -2.08 10.90
CA SER A 111 -13.14 -3.17 10.76
C SER A 111 -14.52 -2.79 11.29
N ALA A 112 -14.57 -2.12 12.44
CA ALA A 112 -15.81 -1.55 12.97
C ALA A 112 -16.38 -0.47 12.04
N ALA A 113 -15.52 0.41 11.49
CA ALA A 113 -15.93 1.42 10.52
C ALA A 113 -16.45 0.81 9.20
N SER A 114 -15.82 -0.30 8.74
CA SER A 114 -16.32 -1.05 7.58
C SER A 114 -17.73 -1.60 7.85
N MET A 115 -17.94 -2.27 8.98
CA MET A 115 -19.25 -2.80 9.37
C MET A 115 -20.30 -1.69 9.58
N ALA A 116 -19.88 -0.53 10.08
CA ALA A 116 -20.80 0.60 10.31
C ALA A 116 -21.50 1.08 9.04
N HIS A 117 -20.91 0.87 7.84
CA HIS A 117 -21.57 1.17 6.57
C HIS A 117 -22.90 0.41 6.39
N ALA A 118 -23.03 -0.78 6.97
CA ALA A 118 -24.26 -1.56 6.88
C ALA A 118 -25.44 -0.89 7.60
N GLY A 119 -25.17 -0.08 8.63
CA GLY A 119 -26.19 0.69 9.35
C GLY A 119 -26.48 2.08 8.74
N CYS A 120 -25.73 2.47 7.69
CA CYS A 120 -25.91 3.77 7.08
C CYS A 120 -27.15 3.78 6.16
N SER A 121 -27.96 4.84 6.29
CA SER A 121 -29.16 5.09 5.48
C SER A 121 -29.14 6.46 4.80
N SER A 122 -28.22 7.33 5.15
CA SER A 122 -28.10 8.69 4.61
C SER A 122 -26.69 8.93 4.05
N PHE A 123 -26.57 9.88 3.13
CA PHE A 123 -25.28 10.31 2.60
C PHE A 123 -24.31 10.72 3.71
N GLY A 124 -24.78 11.54 4.67
CA GLY A 124 -23.96 12.00 5.79
C GLY A 124 -23.40 10.85 6.65
N SER A 125 -24.21 9.82 6.93
CA SER A 125 -23.76 8.66 7.69
C SER A 125 -22.68 7.87 6.94
N PHE A 126 -22.80 7.74 5.60
CA PHE A 126 -21.75 7.14 4.76
C PHE A 126 -20.46 7.96 4.74
N VAL A 127 -20.55 9.30 4.68
CA VAL A 127 -19.38 10.19 4.76
C VAL A 127 -18.61 9.94 6.06
N VAL A 128 -19.33 9.87 7.20
CA VAL A 128 -18.71 9.62 8.51
C VAL A 128 -18.07 8.22 8.55
N ALA A 129 -18.79 7.18 8.15
CA ALA A 129 -18.28 5.82 8.13
C ALA A 129 -17.07 5.67 7.19
N ARG A 130 -17.12 6.32 6.03
CA ARG A 130 -16.06 6.33 5.03
C ARG A 130 -14.80 7.06 5.50
N SER A 131 -14.98 8.20 6.18
CA SER A 131 -13.88 8.94 6.81
C SER A 131 -13.25 8.13 7.95
N ALA A 132 -14.06 7.51 8.80
CA ALA A 132 -13.56 6.63 9.85
C ALA A 132 -12.78 5.44 9.30
N LEU A 133 -13.30 4.81 8.24
CA LEU A 133 -12.60 3.73 7.54
C LEU A 133 -11.23 4.19 7.01
N GLY A 134 -11.19 5.31 6.28
CA GLY A 134 -9.94 5.86 5.72
C GLY A 134 -8.92 6.19 6.81
N PHE A 135 -9.36 6.80 7.90
CA PHE A 135 -8.51 7.10 9.04
C PHE A 135 -7.91 5.83 9.66
N GLY A 136 -8.71 4.79 9.91
CA GLY A 136 -8.24 3.53 10.48
C GLY A 136 -7.29 2.77 9.55
N GLU A 137 -7.62 2.68 8.27
CA GLU A 137 -6.84 2.00 7.23
C GLU A 137 -5.43 2.59 7.04
N SER A 138 -5.27 3.87 7.31
CA SER A 138 -3.99 4.56 7.17
C SER A 138 -2.87 3.99 8.05
N GLY A 139 -3.22 3.25 9.11
CA GLY A 139 -2.26 2.60 10.01
C GLY A 139 -1.57 1.37 9.43
N VAL A 140 -2.11 0.77 8.37
CA VAL A 140 -1.61 -0.51 7.80
C VAL A 140 -0.16 -0.42 7.36
N PHE A 141 0.16 0.54 6.50
CA PHE A 141 1.51 0.65 5.93
C PHE A 141 2.57 1.00 6.98
N PRO A 142 2.40 2.01 7.84
CA PRO A 142 3.36 2.29 8.91
C PRO A 142 3.59 1.09 9.83
N ALA A 143 2.52 0.39 10.23
CA ALA A 143 2.63 -0.78 11.09
C ALA A 143 3.33 -1.96 10.39
N SER A 144 3.00 -2.22 9.11
CA SER A 144 3.61 -3.31 8.33
C SER A 144 5.10 -3.06 8.09
N ILE A 145 5.50 -1.85 7.69
CA ILE A 145 6.91 -1.49 7.48
C ILE A 145 7.69 -1.62 8.79
N LYS A 146 7.11 -1.17 9.92
CA LYS A 146 7.73 -1.30 11.24
C LYS A 146 7.88 -2.77 11.64
N THR A 147 6.86 -3.59 11.41
CA THR A 147 6.91 -5.04 11.63
C THR A 147 8.05 -5.69 10.83
N VAL A 148 8.17 -5.34 9.54
CA VAL A 148 9.27 -5.85 8.70
C VAL A 148 10.64 -5.41 9.25
N ALA A 149 10.76 -4.16 9.71
CA ALA A 149 12.00 -3.67 10.30
C ALA A 149 12.36 -4.39 11.62
N GLU A 150 11.37 -4.83 12.40
CA GLU A 150 11.55 -5.57 13.64
C GLU A 150 11.88 -7.06 13.40
N TRP A 151 11.25 -7.70 12.39
CA TRP A 151 11.27 -9.15 12.19
C TRP A 151 12.22 -9.65 11.10
N PHE A 152 12.72 -8.77 10.23
CA PHE A 152 13.54 -9.17 9.09
C PHE A 152 14.92 -8.52 9.11
N PRO A 153 16.00 -9.31 8.82
CA PRO A 153 17.31 -8.75 8.56
C PRO A 153 17.25 -7.85 7.32
N GLN A 154 18.13 -6.85 7.24
CA GLN A 154 18.11 -5.84 6.17
C GLN A 154 18.04 -6.43 4.75
N LYS A 155 18.75 -7.54 4.50
CA LYS A 155 18.78 -8.20 3.19
C LYS A 155 17.45 -8.81 2.74
N GLU A 156 16.54 -9.13 3.67
CA GLU A 156 15.24 -9.74 3.38
C GLU A 156 14.06 -8.74 3.46
N ARG A 157 14.29 -7.51 3.97
CA ARG A 157 13.22 -6.51 4.16
C ARG A 157 12.52 -6.14 2.86
N ALA A 158 13.28 -5.98 1.76
CA ALA A 158 12.70 -5.66 0.46
C ALA A 158 11.75 -6.77 -0.03
N LEU A 159 12.16 -8.04 0.14
CA LEU A 159 11.33 -9.19 -0.22
C LEU A 159 10.07 -9.26 0.65
N ALA A 160 10.20 -9.14 1.98
CA ALA A 160 9.07 -9.15 2.89
C ALA A 160 8.09 -8.00 2.60
N THR A 161 8.61 -6.80 2.29
CA THR A 161 7.80 -5.66 1.88
C THR A 161 7.06 -5.93 0.56
N GLY A 162 7.72 -6.49 -0.43
CA GLY A 162 7.10 -6.90 -1.69
C GLY A 162 5.98 -7.91 -1.49
N ILE A 163 6.21 -8.92 -0.65
CA ILE A 163 5.21 -9.96 -0.36
C ILE A 163 3.96 -9.35 0.30
N PHE A 164 4.09 -8.57 1.38
CA PHE A 164 2.89 -8.01 1.99
C PHE A 164 2.18 -6.99 1.09
N ASN A 165 2.93 -6.24 0.29
CA ASN A 165 2.36 -5.28 -0.65
C ASN A 165 1.54 -5.95 -1.76
N ALA A 166 1.90 -7.17 -2.18
CA ALA A 166 1.11 -7.97 -3.11
C ALA A 166 -0.32 -8.25 -2.60
N GLY A 167 -0.53 -8.16 -1.28
CA GLY A 167 -1.86 -8.22 -0.68
C GLY A 167 -2.83 -7.17 -1.23
N ALA A 168 -2.33 -6.01 -1.67
CA ALA A 168 -3.16 -4.98 -2.30
C ALA A 168 -3.88 -5.49 -3.56
N ASN A 169 -3.15 -6.17 -4.41
CA ASN A 169 -3.69 -6.72 -5.66
C ASN A 169 -4.55 -7.96 -5.40
N ILE A 170 -4.16 -8.82 -4.45
CA ILE A 170 -4.99 -9.95 -4.02
C ILE A 170 -6.34 -9.44 -3.50
N GLY A 171 -6.37 -8.39 -2.68
CA GLY A 171 -7.60 -7.74 -2.23
C GLY A 171 -8.43 -7.18 -3.39
N ALA A 172 -7.76 -6.55 -4.36
CA ALA A 172 -8.40 -6.01 -5.56
C ALA A 172 -9.04 -7.09 -6.45
N ILE A 173 -8.43 -8.27 -6.51
CA ILE A 173 -8.96 -9.44 -7.25
C ILE A 173 -10.11 -10.09 -6.50
N LEU A 174 -9.98 -10.29 -5.19
CA LEU A 174 -10.98 -11.03 -4.40
C LEU A 174 -12.27 -10.23 -4.24
N THR A 175 -12.23 -8.91 -4.14
CA THR A 175 -13.41 -8.09 -3.89
C THR A 175 -14.49 -8.22 -4.97
N PRO A 176 -14.19 -8.07 -6.28
CA PRO A 176 -15.20 -8.21 -7.33
C PRO A 176 -15.69 -9.64 -7.55
N LEU A 177 -15.04 -10.63 -6.95
CA LEU A 177 -15.51 -12.02 -6.93
C LEU A 177 -16.46 -12.27 -5.77
N LEU A 178 -16.10 -11.80 -4.56
CA LEU A 178 -16.82 -12.12 -3.33
C LEU A 178 -18.00 -11.18 -3.07
N VAL A 179 -17.80 -9.87 -3.26
CA VAL A 179 -18.79 -8.84 -2.90
C VAL A 179 -20.07 -8.97 -3.72
N PRO A 180 -20.06 -9.18 -5.05
CA PRO A 180 -21.26 -9.41 -5.82
C PRO A 180 -22.04 -10.65 -5.35
N TRP A 181 -21.35 -11.75 -5.08
CA TRP A 181 -21.97 -12.98 -4.60
C TRP A 181 -22.67 -12.77 -3.25
N ILE A 182 -21.98 -12.12 -2.28
CA ILE A 182 -22.56 -11.79 -0.98
C ILE A 182 -23.78 -10.87 -1.15
N THR A 183 -23.66 -9.86 -2.01
CA THR A 183 -24.70 -8.85 -2.24
C THR A 183 -25.99 -9.46 -2.81
N ILE A 184 -25.87 -10.38 -3.75
CA ILE A 184 -27.03 -11.00 -4.39
C ILE A 184 -27.77 -11.94 -3.42
N HIS A 185 -27.04 -12.66 -2.55
CA HIS A 185 -27.66 -13.63 -1.63
C HIS A 185 -28.17 -12.99 -0.34
N TRP A 186 -27.48 -11.94 0.17
CA TRP A 186 -27.76 -11.36 1.49
C TRP A 186 -27.87 -9.84 1.52
N GLY A 187 -27.86 -9.19 0.37
CA GLY A 187 -27.91 -7.75 0.22
C GLY A 187 -26.57 -7.04 0.46
N TRP A 188 -26.45 -5.83 -0.04
CA TRP A 188 -25.22 -5.06 0.01
C TRP A 188 -24.71 -4.73 1.44
N ARG A 189 -25.63 -4.64 2.42
CA ARG A 189 -25.26 -4.43 3.82
C ARG A 189 -24.41 -5.56 4.38
N SER A 190 -24.74 -6.80 4.00
CA SER A 190 -23.99 -7.99 4.41
C SER A 190 -22.56 -8.00 3.86
N ALA A 191 -22.33 -7.41 2.67
CA ALA A 191 -20.98 -7.30 2.14
C ALA A 191 -20.06 -6.49 3.09
N PHE A 192 -20.51 -5.35 3.60
CA PHE A 192 -19.76 -4.56 4.57
C PHE A 192 -19.59 -5.26 5.92
N ILE A 193 -20.61 -5.99 6.39
CA ILE A 193 -20.52 -6.74 7.65
C ILE A 193 -19.50 -7.88 7.53
N ILE A 194 -19.60 -8.68 6.48
CA ILE A 194 -18.74 -9.87 6.32
C ILE A 194 -17.29 -9.46 6.09
N THR A 195 -17.02 -8.51 5.18
CA THR A 195 -15.66 -8.05 4.94
C THR A 195 -15.06 -7.38 6.19
N GLY A 196 -15.86 -6.57 6.91
CA GLY A 196 -15.43 -5.97 8.16
C GLY A 196 -15.13 -7.00 9.25
N ALA A 197 -15.99 -8.01 9.42
CA ALA A 197 -15.85 -9.04 10.45
C ALA A 197 -14.57 -9.88 10.31
N VAL A 198 -14.10 -10.12 9.09
CA VAL A 198 -12.83 -10.83 8.82
C VAL A 198 -11.64 -10.15 9.52
N GLY A 199 -11.67 -8.83 9.71
CA GLY A 199 -10.61 -8.13 10.41
C GLY A 199 -10.51 -8.48 11.90
N PHE A 200 -11.63 -8.78 12.57
CA PHE A 200 -11.58 -9.22 13.97
C PHE A 200 -10.97 -10.62 14.10
N ILE A 201 -11.21 -11.51 13.12
CA ILE A 201 -10.54 -12.81 13.06
C ILE A 201 -9.03 -12.61 12.91
N TRP A 202 -8.61 -11.71 12.04
CA TRP A 202 -7.21 -11.37 11.89
C TRP A 202 -6.59 -10.83 13.18
N VAL A 203 -7.29 -9.96 13.91
CA VAL A 203 -6.82 -9.42 15.21
C VAL A 203 -6.54 -10.54 16.22
N ILE A 204 -7.39 -11.56 16.27
CA ILE A 204 -7.16 -12.72 17.13
C ILE A 204 -5.84 -13.40 16.78
N PHE A 205 -5.62 -13.74 15.50
CA PHE A 205 -4.38 -14.36 15.07
C PHE A 205 -3.18 -13.44 15.28
N TRP A 206 -3.32 -12.14 15.02
CA TRP A 206 -2.27 -11.16 15.26
C TRP A 206 -1.84 -11.10 16.72
N LEU A 207 -2.78 -10.99 17.63
CA LEU A 207 -2.49 -10.92 19.08
C LEU A 207 -1.93 -12.23 19.63
N LEU A 208 -2.29 -13.39 19.07
CA LEU A 208 -1.76 -14.68 19.46
C LEU A 208 -0.33 -14.91 18.94
N LEU A 209 -0.10 -14.58 17.68
CA LEU A 209 1.14 -14.94 16.96
C LEU A 209 2.19 -13.84 17.00
N TYR A 210 1.79 -12.55 17.03
CA TYR A 210 2.77 -11.47 17.02
C TYR A 210 3.25 -11.11 18.43
N ARG A 211 4.57 -11.15 18.61
CA ARG A 211 5.31 -10.56 19.73
C ARG A 211 6.59 -9.93 19.16
N LYS A 212 7.32 -9.18 19.96
CA LYS A 212 8.67 -8.78 19.53
C LYS A 212 9.56 -10.01 19.40
N PRO A 213 10.51 -10.03 18.43
CA PRO A 213 11.39 -11.19 18.24
C PRO A 213 12.13 -11.60 19.52
N GLU A 214 12.49 -10.61 20.35
CA GLU A 214 13.20 -10.84 21.63
C GLU A 214 12.39 -11.62 22.64
N ASP A 215 11.06 -11.44 22.63
CA ASP A 215 10.11 -11.98 23.61
C ASP A 215 9.31 -13.17 23.06
N HIS A 216 9.66 -13.64 21.84
CA HIS A 216 8.84 -14.61 21.14
C HIS A 216 9.17 -16.06 21.55
N PRO A 217 8.21 -16.82 22.15
CA PRO A 217 8.52 -18.14 22.72
C PRO A 217 8.84 -19.23 21.69
N LEU A 218 8.33 -19.08 20.45
CA LEU A 218 8.52 -20.04 19.37
C LEU A 218 9.74 -19.74 18.49
N LEU A 219 10.46 -18.65 18.77
CA LEU A 219 11.59 -18.24 17.94
C LEU A 219 12.85 -18.95 18.43
N SER A 220 13.55 -19.67 17.52
CA SER A 220 14.84 -20.27 17.84
C SER A 220 15.91 -19.19 18.04
N GLN A 221 16.90 -19.46 18.91
CA GLN A 221 18.03 -18.55 19.10
C GLN A 221 18.79 -18.28 17.79
N ALA A 222 18.87 -19.28 16.92
CA ALA A 222 19.50 -19.14 15.61
C ALA A 222 18.74 -18.16 14.71
N GLU A 223 17.39 -18.22 14.68
CA GLU A 223 16.57 -17.28 13.93
C GLU A 223 16.60 -15.86 14.54
N LEU A 224 16.60 -15.73 15.85
CA LEU A 224 16.75 -14.45 16.53
C LEU A 224 18.09 -13.79 16.18
N ASN A 225 19.18 -14.54 16.21
CA ASN A 225 20.50 -14.04 15.83
C ASN A 225 20.55 -13.65 14.34
N TYR A 226 19.86 -14.41 13.48
CA TYR A 226 19.73 -14.11 12.07
C TYR A 226 18.93 -12.81 11.83
N ILE A 227 17.81 -12.60 12.52
CA ILE A 227 17.02 -11.36 12.45
C ILE A 227 17.87 -10.16 12.87
N ARG A 228 18.70 -10.32 13.89
CA ARG A 228 19.57 -9.27 14.41
C ARG A 228 20.84 -9.05 13.56
N SER A 229 21.18 -10.00 12.68
CA SER A 229 22.36 -9.86 11.82
C SER A 229 22.19 -8.62 10.92
N ASN A 230 23.17 -7.74 10.91
CA ASN A 230 23.16 -6.47 10.15
C ASN A 230 22.14 -5.42 10.61
N ARG A 231 21.77 -5.41 11.89
CA ARG A 231 20.99 -4.29 12.47
C ARG A 231 21.91 -3.05 12.48
N GLN A 232 21.73 -2.17 11.49
CA GLN A 232 22.44 -0.88 11.50
C GLN A 232 21.94 -0.03 12.67
N PRO A 233 22.83 0.80 13.28
CA PRO A 233 22.40 1.81 14.23
C PRO A 233 21.26 2.64 13.65
N ALA A 234 20.34 3.10 14.50
CA ALA A 234 19.22 3.93 14.07
C ALA A 234 19.72 5.07 13.18
N ALA A 235 19.28 5.08 11.92
CA ALA A 235 19.70 6.11 10.97
C ALA A 235 19.30 7.50 11.48
N VAL A 236 20.18 8.48 11.33
CA VAL A 236 19.88 9.87 11.67
C VAL A 236 18.65 10.31 10.88
N LYS A 237 17.61 10.76 11.57
CA LYS A 237 16.37 11.22 10.94
C LYS A 237 16.65 12.52 10.19
N ILE A 238 16.58 12.46 8.86
CA ILE A 238 16.65 13.65 8.01
C ILE A 238 15.31 14.39 8.10
N LYS A 239 15.35 15.70 8.36
CA LYS A 239 14.14 16.53 8.42
C LYS A 239 13.54 16.67 7.01
N TRP A 240 12.23 16.53 6.86
CA TRP A 240 11.53 16.69 5.58
C TRP A 240 11.83 18.04 4.92
N ALA A 241 11.87 19.12 5.71
CA ALA A 241 12.16 20.46 5.22
C ALA A 241 13.52 20.58 4.51
N SER A 242 14.53 19.80 4.91
CA SER A 242 15.84 19.80 4.25
C SER A 242 15.84 19.11 2.89
N LEU A 243 14.79 18.36 2.54
CA LEU A 243 14.66 17.67 1.25
C LEU A 243 13.92 18.51 0.20
N ILE A 244 13.12 19.50 0.62
CA ILE A 244 12.29 20.33 -0.26
C ILE A 244 13.11 21.14 -1.30
N PRO A 245 14.32 21.66 -1.00
CA PRO A 245 15.10 22.45 -1.96
C PRO A 245 15.61 21.66 -3.18
N TYR A 246 15.64 20.32 -3.11
CA TYR A 246 16.26 19.50 -4.16
C TYR A 246 15.30 19.21 -5.31
N ARG A 247 15.73 19.44 -6.55
CA ARG A 247 14.98 19.13 -7.77
C ARG A 247 14.60 17.65 -7.88
N GLN A 248 15.44 16.75 -7.35
CA GLN A 248 15.22 15.32 -7.29
C GLN A 248 13.98 14.96 -6.45
N THR A 249 13.73 15.70 -5.36
CA THR A 249 12.50 15.55 -4.56
C THR A 249 11.28 15.87 -5.39
N TRP A 250 11.30 16.98 -6.11
CA TRP A 250 10.16 17.39 -6.94
C TRP A 250 9.95 16.49 -8.14
N ALA A 251 11.00 15.91 -8.73
CA ALA A 251 10.86 14.90 -9.78
C ALA A 251 10.06 13.68 -9.28
N PHE A 252 10.33 13.20 -8.06
CA PHE A 252 9.60 12.11 -7.45
C PHE A 252 8.17 12.53 -7.06
N VAL A 253 8.01 13.70 -6.43
CA VAL A 253 6.71 14.26 -5.99
C VAL A 253 5.75 14.44 -7.15
N VAL A 254 6.21 15.08 -8.24
CA VAL A 254 5.39 15.30 -9.45
C VAL A 254 5.07 13.97 -10.13
N GLY A 255 6.04 13.06 -10.18
CA GLY A 255 5.80 11.70 -10.68
C GLY A 255 4.64 11.03 -9.93
N LYS A 256 4.69 11.00 -8.60
CA LYS A 256 3.63 10.43 -7.76
C LYS A 256 2.30 11.16 -7.90
N PHE A 257 2.32 12.50 -7.89
CA PHE A 257 1.11 13.32 -8.06
C PHE A 257 0.41 13.08 -9.39
N ALA A 258 1.16 12.80 -10.47
CA ALA A 258 0.59 12.57 -11.78
C ALA A 258 0.04 11.15 -11.99
N ILE A 259 0.72 10.11 -11.45
CA ILE A 259 0.36 8.72 -11.75
C ILE A 259 -0.57 8.08 -10.72
N ASP A 260 -0.45 8.40 -9.43
CA ASP A 260 -1.29 7.78 -8.39
C ASP A 260 -2.78 8.09 -8.56
N PRO A 261 -3.20 9.31 -9.01
CA PRO A 261 -4.59 9.59 -9.37
C PRO A 261 -5.17 8.61 -10.39
N ILE A 262 -4.36 8.18 -11.36
CA ILE A 262 -4.81 7.24 -12.39
C ILE A 262 -5.05 5.86 -11.79
N TRP A 263 -4.19 5.41 -10.87
CA TRP A 263 -4.43 4.16 -10.14
C TRP A 263 -5.73 4.19 -9.36
N TRP A 264 -6.01 5.30 -8.64
CA TRP A 264 -7.26 5.47 -7.90
C TRP A 264 -8.48 5.53 -8.82
N PHE A 265 -8.34 6.16 -10.00
CA PHE A 265 -9.37 6.14 -11.04
C PHE A 265 -9.65 4.70 -11.50
N LEU A 266 -8.62 3.92 -11.83
CA LEU A 266 -8.78 2.53 -12.23
C LEU A 266 -9.44 1.68 -11.14
N LEU A 267 -9.11 1.94 -9.87
CA LEU A 267 -9.62 1.17 -8.75
C LEU A 267 -11.11 1.46 -8.45
N TYR A 268 -11.52 2.73 -8.47
CA TYR A 268 -12.83 3.14 -8.01
C TYR A 268 -13.87 3.29 -9.13
N TRP A 269 -13.46 3.57 -10.36
CA TRP A 269 -14.37 3.94 -11.42
C TRP A 269 -14.48 2.90 -12.55
N ILE A 270 -13.50 2.01 -12.72
CA ILE A 270 -13.58 0.99 -13.76
C ILE A 270 -14.73 0.00 -13.52
N PRO A 271 -15.07 -0.43 -12.28
CA PRO A 271 -16.26 -1.24 -12.08
C PRO A 271 -17.55 -0.60 -12.64
N ASP A 272 -17.72 0.71 -12.42
CA ASP A 272 -18.85 1.48 -12.94
C ASP A 272 -18.79 1.63 -14.47
N PHE A 273 -17.62 1.91 -15.03
CA PHE A 273 -17.44 1.97 -16.49
C PHE A 273 -17.90 0.67 -17.17
N LEU A 274 -17.47 -0.47 -16.64
CA LEU A 274 -17.85 -1.78 -17.19
C LEU A 274 -19.36 -2.04 -17.06
N GLN A 275 -20.01 -1.58 -16.02
CA GLN A 275 -21.46 -1.70 -15.87
C GLN A 275 -22.23 -0.76 -16.79
N ARG A 276 -21.81 0.52 -16.85
CA ARG A 276 -22.51 1.57 -17.59
C ARG A 276 -22.34 1.44 -19.11
N ASP A 277 -21.10 1.29 -19.56
CA ASP A 277 -20.76 1.36 -21.00
C ASP A 277 -20.81 -0.02 -21.67
N HIS A 278 -20.59 -1.11 -20.92
CA HIS A 278 -20.66 -2.49 -21.43
C HIS A 278 -21.85 -3.31 -20.91
N GLY A 279 -22.74 -2.72 -20.12
CA GLY A 279 -23.97 -3.35 -19.66
C GLY A 279 -23.76 -4.54 -18.71
N LEU A 280 -22.60 -4.66 -18.05
CA LEU A 280 -22.29 -5.79 -17.17
C LEU A 280 -23.15 -5.74 -15.91
N ARG A 281 -23.75 -6.89 -15.57
CA ARG A 281 -24.38 -7.07 -14.26
C ARG A 281 -23.32 -7.23 -13.17
N LEU A 282 -23.69 -6.97 -11.93
CA LEU A 282 -22.77 -7.00 -10.78
C LEU A 282 -21.93 -8.29 -10.71
N MET A 283 -22.55 -9.47 -10.92
CA MET A 283 -21.85 -10.76 -10.93
C MET A 283 -20.84 -10.94 -12.06
N GLN A 284 -21.01 -10.22 -13.14
CA GLN A 284 -20.15 -10.34 -14.34
C GLN A 284 -18.87 -9.50 -14.22
N LEU A 285 -18.76 -8.65 -13.21
CA LEU A 285 -17.59 -7.81 -12.99
C LEU A 285 -16.34 -8.61 -12.58
N GLY A 286 -16.54 -9.76 -11.93
CA GLY A 286 -15.46 -10.52 -11.29
C GLY A 286 -14.30 -10.83 -12.24
N LEU A 287 -14.59 -11.52 -13.35
CA LEU A 287 -13.57 -11.96 -14.29
C LEU A 287 -12.86 -10.80 -15.02
N PRO A 288 -13.57 -9.78 -15.58
CA PRO A 288 -12.93 -8.63 -16.19
C PRO A 288 -11.98 -7.89 -15.25
N LEU A 289 -12.41 -7.59 -14.03
CA LEU A 289 -11.58 -6.89 -13.05
C LEU A 289 -10.40 -7.76 -12.58
N MET A 290 -10.60 -9.06 -12.39
CA MET A 290 -9.50 -9.98 -12.10
C MET A 290 -8.42 -9.94 -13.18
N VAL A 291 -8.80 -9.97 -14.45
CA VAL A 291 -7.83 -9.89 -15.57
C VAL A 291 -7.05 -8.58 -15.53
N ILE A 292 -7.73 -7.45 -15.30
CA ILE A 292 -7.06 -6.14 -15.20
C ILE A 292 -6.01 -6.14 -14.08
N TYR A 293 -6.34 -6.64 -12.89
CA TYR A 293 -5.41 -6.61 -11.74
C TYR A 293 -4.30 -7.66 -11.85
N VAL A 294 -4.55 -8.82 -12.45
CA VAL A 294 -3.49 -9.79 -12.76
C VAL A 294 -2.51 -9.21 -13.77
N LEU A 295 -3.00 -8.53 -14.80
CA LEU A 295 -2.11 -7.82 -15.75
C LEU A 295 -1.29 -6.72 -15.05
N ALA A 296 -1.87 -6.02 -14.08
CA ALA A 296 -1.15 -5.04 -13.28
C ALA A 296 0.03 -5.66 -12.53
N ASP A 297 -0.15 -6.84 -11.92
CA ASP A 297 0.94 -7.58 -11.25
C ASP A 297 2.03 -8.00 -12.22
N VAL A 298 1.65 -8.55 -13.36
CA VAL A 298 2.59 -8.90 -14.44
C VAL A 298 3.39 -7.67 -14.85
N GLY A 299 2.73 -6.52 -15.01
CA GLY A 299 3.37 -5.26 -15.36
C GLY A 299 4.35 -4.75 -14.32
N SER A 300 4.05 -4.91 -13.04
CA SER A 300 4.96 -4.56 -11.95
C SER A 300 6.28 -5.32 -12.05
N VAL A 301 6.18 -6.65 -12.20
CA VAL A 301 7.34 -7.54 -12.35
C VAL A 301 8.11 -7.24 -13.64
N ALA A 302 7.39 -7.12 -14.77
CA ALA A 302 7.99 -6.86 -16.08
C ALA A 302 8.73 -5.51 -16.13
N GLY A 303 8.14 -4.45 -15.55
CA GLY A 303 8.77 -3.13 -15.48
C GLY A 303 10.04 -3.10 -14.63
N GLY A 304 10.02 -3.78 -13.48
CA GLY A 304 11.20 -3.95 -12.64
C GLY A 304 12.29 -4.77 -13.34
N TRP A 305 11.91 -5.89 -13.96
CA TRP A 305 12.81 -6.76 -14.71
C TRP A 305 13.44 -6.05 -15.91
N LEU A 306 12.66 -5.33 -16.71
CA LEU A 306 13.15 -4.62 -17.89
C LEU A 306 14.26 -3.62 -17.54
N SER A 307 14.03 -2.81 -16.52
CA SER A 307 15.01 -1.85 -16.03
C SER A 307 16.29 -2.54 -15.55
N SER A 308 16.16 -3.61 -14.77
CA SER A 308 17.28 -4.38 -14.25
C SER A 308 18.04 -5.08 -15.39
N ALA A 309 17.35 -5.68 -16.36
CA ALA A 309 17.96 -6.34 -17.51
C ALA A 309 18.80 -5.38 -18.37
N LEU A 310 18.33 -4.13 -18.55
CA LEU A 310 19.09 -3.10 -19.27
C LEU A 310 20.39 -2.74 -18.53
N ILE A 311 20.32 -2.61 -17.19
CA ILE A 311 21.50 -2.34 -16.36
C ILE A 311 22.49 -3.51 -16.44
N HIS A 312 22.03 -4.75 -16.33
CA HIS A 312 22.86 -5.95 -16.47
C HIS A 312 23.53 -6.07 -17.86
N ARG A 313 22.90 -5.52 -18.89
CA ARG A 313 23.48 -5.41 -20.25
C ARG A 313 24.44 -4.23 -20.42
N GLY A 314 24.89 -3.60 -19.33
CA GLY A 314 25.87 -2.52 -19.33
C GLY A 314 25.31 -1.14 -19.70
N LYS A 315 23.98 -0.95 -19.77
CA LYS A 315 23.41 0.38 -19.97
C LYS A 315 23.47 1.18 -18.65
N SER A 316 23.63 2.51 -18.76
CA SER A 316 23.64 3.36 -17.58
C SER A 316 22.29 3.30 -16.83
N VAL A 317 22.32 3.48 -15.52
CA VAL A 317 21.10 3.55 -14.69
C VAL A 317 20.15 4.63 -15.21
N ASN A 318 20.68 5.80 -15.56
CA ASN A 318 19.89 6.89 -16.14
C ASN A 318 19.12 6.46 -17.40
N PHE A 319 19.79 5.80 -18.34
CA PHE A 319 19.16 5.30 -19.57
C PHE A 319 18.13 4.21 -19.25
N ALA A 320 18.51 3.19 -18.45
CA ALA A 320 17.66 2.06 -18.15
C ALA A 320 16.35 2.47 -17.44
N ARG A 321 16.44 3.37 -16.47
CA ARG A 321 15.24 3.87 -15.75
C ARG A 321 14.34 4.66 -16.69
N LYS A 322 14.89 5.65 -17.41
CA LYS A 322 14.09 6.55 -18.27
C LYS A 322 13.48 5.85 -19.46
N ILE A 323 14.19 4.92 -20.11
CA ILE A 323 13.61 4.16 -21.22
C ILE A 323 12.50 3.22 -20.75
N THR A 324 12.64 2.62 -19.56
CA THR A 324 11.56 1.79 -18.98
C THR A 324 10.34 2.65 -18.64
N LEU A 325 10.54 3.82 -18.03
CA LEU A 325 9.44 4.77 -17.78
C LEU A 325 8.76 5.21 -19.07
N LEU A 326 9.54 5.46 -20.15
CA LEU A 326 8.99 5.83 -21.46
C LEU A 326 8.16 4.70 -22.07
N ILE A 327 8.67 3.47 -22.05
CA ILE A 327 7.91 2.29 -22.53
C ILE A 327 6.60 2.14 -21.76
N CYS A 328 6.64 2.22 -20.43
CA CYS A 328 5.43 2.17 -19.61
C CYS A 328 4.48 3.34 -19.98
N ALA A 329 4.98 4.58 -20.10
CA ALA A 329 4.16 5.73 -20.46
C ALA A 329 3.46 5.54 -21.83
N LEU A 330 4.19 5.03 -22.83
CA LEU A 330 3.63 4.74 -24.15
C LEU A 330 2.59 3.60 -24.11
N CYS A 331 2.80 2.59 -23.27
CA CYS A 331 1.84 1.49 -23.08
C CYS A 331 0.55 1.95 -22.37
N VAL A 332 0.54 3.08 -21.66
CA VAL A 332 -0.71 3.64 -21.08
C VAL A 332 -1.53 4.38 -22.15
N VAL A 333 -0.89 5.01 -23.16
CA VAL A 333 -1.60 5.85 -24.14
C VAL A 333 -2.81 5.17 -24.78
N PRO A 334 -2.77 3.89 -25.18
CA PRO A 334 -3.92 3.22 -25.81
C PRO A 334 -5.21 3.19 -24.96
N ILE A 335 -5.15 3.47 -23.65
CA ILE A 335 -6.35 3.53 -22.79
C ILE A 335 -7.35 4.59 -23.27
N VAL A 336 -6.88 5.62 -23.99
CA VAL A 336 -7.75 6.65 -24.56
C VAL A 336 -8.81 6.10 -25.52
N PHE A 337 -8.61 4.89 -26.05
CA PHE A 337 -9.57 4.24 -26.92
C PHE A 337 -10.56 3.33 -26.16
N ALA A 338 -10.37 3.09 -24.86
CA ALA A 338 -11.20 2.18 -24.09
C ALA A 338 -12.67 2.59 -24.09
N TYR A 339 -12.98 3.90 -24.03
CA TYR A 339 -14.36 4.41 -24.03
C TYR A 339 -15.11 4.22 -25.34
N ARG A 340 -14.40 3.94 -26.45
CA ARG A 340 -15.00 3.65 -27.77
C ARG A 340 -15.05 2.18 -28.11
N MET A 341 -14.47 1.33 -27.26
CA MET A 341 -14.42 -0.11 -27.53
C MET A 341 -15.79 -0.75 -27.34
N GLU A 342 -16.38 -1.24 -28.43
CA GLU A 342 -17.62 -2.03 -28.36
C GLU A 342 -17.38 -3.40 -27.72
N SER A 343 -16.21 -3.99 -27.93
CA SER A 343 -15.81 -5.25 -27.34
C SER A 343 -15.43 -5.08 -25.87
N LEU A 344 -16.16 -5.78 -24.97
CA LEU A 344 -15.81 -5.85 -23.55
C LEU A 344 -14.34 -6.24 -23.34
N TRP A 345 -13.90 -7.32 -23.99
CA TRP A 345 -12.54 -7.82 -23.82
C TRP A 345 -11.48 -6.88 -24.41
N GLY A 346 -11.84 -6.16 -25.49
CA GLY A 346 -10.99 -5.10 -26.02
C GLY A 346 -10.76 -3.98 -25.00
N ALA A 347 -11.83 -3.51 -24.36
CA ALA A 347 -11.73 -2.51 -23.28
C ALA A 347 -10.95 -3.05 -22.07
N VAL A 348 -11.25 -4.27 -21.62
CA VAL A 348 -10.56 -4.93 -20.49
C VAL A 348 -9.06 -5.06 -20.75
N LEU A 349 -8.64 -5.44 -21.95
CA LEU A 349 -7.23 -5.59 -22.28
C LEU A 349 -6.52 -4.23 -22.40
N LEU A 350 -7.16 -3.19 -22.93
CA LEU A 350 -6.61 -1.83 -22.97
C LEU A 350 -6.43 -1.26 -21.55
N ILE A 351 -7.45 -1.43 -20.70
CA ILE A 351 -7.38 -1.00 -19.30
C ILE A 351 -6.34 -1.84 -18.54
N GLY A 352 -6.30 -3.15 -18.77
CA GLY A 352 -5.31 -4.05 -18.19
C GLY A 352 -3.88 -3.72 -18.59
N LEU A 353 -3.65 -3.37 -19.87
CA LEU A 353 -2.35 -2.89 -20.36
C LEU A 353 -1.94 -1.58 -19.65
N ALA A 354 -2.88 -0.66 -19.49
CA ALA A 354 -2.61 0.59 -18.78
C ALA A 354 -2.33 0.35 -17.29
N ALA A 355 -3.06 -0.55 -16.64
CA ALA A 355 -2.81 -0.96 -15.25
C ALA A 355 -1.45 -1.63 -15.08
N ALA A 356 -1.07 -2.51 -16.02
CA ALA A 356 0.25 -3.14 -16.06
C ALA A 356 1.37 -2.09 -16.22
N ALA A 357 1.20 -1.18 -17.15
CA ALA A 357 2.14 -0.11 -17.42
C ALA A 357 2.24 0.88 -16.23
N HIS A 358 1.12 1.19 -15.56
CA HIS A 358 1.13 1.96 -14.31
C HIS A 358 2.01 1.31 -13.25
N GLN A 359 1.80 0.03 -12.98
CA GLN A 359 2.57 -0.68 -11.94
C GLN A 359 4.06 -0.77 -12.30
N GLY A 360 4.38 -1.00 -13.57
CA GLY A 360 5.76 -0.97 -14.06
C GLY A 360 6.41 0.42 -13.93
N PHE A 361 5.67 1.48 -14.25
CA PHE A 361 6.10 2.86 -14.07
C PHE A 361 6.31 3.19 -12.59
N SER A 362 5.33 2.86 -11.74
CA SER A 362 5.37 3.10 -10.30
C SER A 362 6.57 2.41 -9.64
N ALA A 363 6.83 1.13 -9.99
CA ALA A 363 7.98 0.39 -9.49
C ALA A 363 9.30 1.09 -9.82
N ASN A 364 9.47 1.57 -11.06
CA ASN A 364 10.66 2.31 -11.47
C ASN A 364 10.73 3.71 -10.86
N LEU A 365 9.60 4.38 -10.64
CA LEU A 365 9.56 5.67 -9.95
C LEU A 365 10.04 5.52 -8.48
N PHE A 366 9.62 4.48 -7.76
CA PHE A 366 10.13 4.22 -6.41
C PHE A 366 11.64 3.95 -6.39
N THR A 367 12.19 3.29 -7.43
CA THR A 367 13.64 3.10 -7.52
C THR A 367 14.38 4.41 -7.75
N LEU A 368 13.78 5.41 -8.42
CA LEU A 368 14.39 6.74 -8.52
C LEU A 368 14.65 7.37 -7.15
N ALA A 369 13.74 7.20 -6.17
CA ALA A 369 13.96 7.69 -4.83
C ALA A 369 15.20 7.05 -4.19
N SER A 370 15.41 5.75 -4.39
CA SER A 370 16.59 5.05 -3.85
C SER A 370 17.88 5.29 -4.66
N ASP A 371 17.78 5.61 -5.94
CA ASP A 371 18.93 5.93 -6.79
C ASP A 371 19.43 7.38 -6.57
N LEU A 372 18.51 8.31 -6.21
CA LEU A 372 18.80 9.73 -6.09
C LEU A 372 19.09 10.20 -4.65
N PHE A 373 18.74 9.39 -3.65
CA PHE A 373 18.85 9.80 -2.25
C PHE A 373 19.60 8.76 -1.41
N PRO A 374 20.38 9.19 -0.41
CA PRO A 374 20.98 8.27 0.55
C PRO A 374 19.89 7.53 1.32
N THR A 375 20.18 6.30 1.76
CA THR A 375 19.22 5.38 2.41
C THR A 375 18.43 6.05 3.55
N GLN A 376 19.06 6.99 4.28
CA GLN A 376 18.45 7.71 5.39
C GLN A 376 17.34 8.70 4.96
N ALA A 377 17.40 9.18 3.71
CA ALA A 377 16.43 10.15 3.14
C ALA A 377 15.30 9.47 2.37
N VAL A 378 15.52 8.25 1.86
CA VAL A 378 14.56 7.55 0.96
C VAL A 378 13.17 7.48 1.58
N GLY A 379 13.06 7.08 2.85
CA GLY A 379 11.75 6.97 3.52
C GLY A 379 11.01 8.31 3.58
N SER A 380 11.74 9.40 3.82
CA SER A 380 11.16 10.75 3.88
C SER A 380 10.71 11.24 2.49
N VAL A 381 11.51 11.01 1.45
CA VAL A 381 11.16 11.36 0.06
C VAL A 381 9.94 10.57 -0.41
N VAL A 382 9.90 9.27 -0.12
CA VAL A 382 8.76 8.41 -0.42
C VAL A 382 7.50 8.88 0.32
N GLY A 383 7.64 9.31 1.57
CA GLY A 383 6.53 9.87 2.35
C GLY A 383 5.97 11.16 1.76
N ILE A 384 6.85 12.10 1.34
CA ILE A 384 6.43 13.36 0.69
C ILE A 384 5.72 13.07 -0.64
N GLY A 385 6.30 12.18 -1.46
CA GLY A 385 5.67 11.78 -2.73
C GLY A 385 4.36 11.03 -2.55
N GLY A 386 4.27 10.13 -1.56
CA GLY A 386 3.04 9.43 -1.22
C GLY A 386 1.90 10.38 -0.81
N MET A 387 2.22 11.43 -0.03
CA MET A 387 1.28 12.48 0.31
C MET A 387 0.81 13.24 -0.95
N ALA A 388 1.72 13.59 -1.86
CA ALA A 388 1.37 14.22 -3.13
C ALA A 388 0.46 13.33 -3.99
N GLY A 389 0.76 12.03 -4.07
CA GLY A 389 -0.09 11.05 -4.75
C GLY A 389 -1.49 10.93 -4.14
N ALA A 390 -1.60 10.95 -2.81
CA ALA A 390 -2.89 10.95 -2.12
C ALA A 390 -3.71 12.21 -2.41
N ILE A 391 -3.07 13.39 -2.41
CA ILE A 391 -3.71 14.66 -2.78
C ILE A 391 -4.19 14.60 -4.24
N GLY A 392 -3.35 14.12 -5.15
CA GLY A 392 -3.73 13.92 -6.55
C GLY A 392 -4.94 12.99 -6.69
N GLY A 393 -4.97 11.89 -5.94
CA GLY A 393 -6.10 10.95 -5.90
C GLY A 393 -7.39 11.57 -5.41
N MET A 394 -7.34 12.41 -4.37
CA MET A 394 -8.50 13.18 -3.89
C MET A 394 -9.05 14.11 -4.99
N LEU A 395 -8.17 14.84 -5.67
CA LEU A 395 -8.55 15.74 -6.76
C LEU A 395 -9.16 14.95 -7.93
N MET A 396 -8.54 13.84 -8.32
CA MET A 396 -9.04 12.98 -9.41
C MET A 396 -10.44 12.44 -9.10
N ALA A 397 -10.69 12.00 -7.87
CA ALA A 397 -12.02 11.52 -7.48
C ALA A 397 -13.09 12.60 -7.71
N LYS A 398 -12.82 13.85 -7.31
CA LYS A 398 -13.71 14.98 -7.55
C LYS A 398 -13.88 15.27 -9.04
N ILE A 399 -12.78 15.39 -9.77
CA ILE A 399 -12.78 15.71 -11.20
C ILE A 399 -13.62 14.69 -11.97
N VAL A 400 -13.40 13.39 -11.74
CA VAL A 400 -14.15 12.32 -12.43
C VAL A 400 -15.63 12.39 -12.08
N GLY A 401 -16.00 12.58 -10.79
CA GLY A 401 -17.39 12.71 -10.38
C GLY A 401 -18.12 13.85 -11.09
N TYR A 402 -17.51 15.04 -11.16
CA TYR A 402 -18.10 16.18 -11.88
C TYR A 402 -18.17 15.95 -13.39
N ILE A 403 -17.12 15.39 -14.01
CA ILE A 403 -17.13 15.08 -15.44
C ILE A 403 -18.27 14.11 -15.77
N LEU A 404 -18.41 13.04 -15.01
CA LEU A 404 -19.47 12.05 -15.24
C LEU A 404 -20.87 12.62 -14.99
N GLN A 405 -21.01 13.48 -13.98
CA GLN A 405 -22.30 14.13 -13.69
C GLN A 405 -22.75 15.03 -14.84
N TRP A 406 -21.82 15.75 -15.50
CA TRP A 406 -22.17 16.71 -16.54
C TRP A 406 -22.16 16.10 -17.95
N THR A 407 -21.27 15.15 -18.23
CA THR A 407 -21.09 14.61 -19.58
C THR A 407 -21.65 13.19 -19.74
N GLY A 408 -21.82 12.45 -18.65
CA GLY A 408 -22.17 11.03 -18.68
C GLY A 408 -21.09 10.13 -19.29
N SER A 409 -19.89 10.65 -19.62
CA SER A 409 -18.90 9.96 -20.43
C SER A 409 -17.55 9.83 -19.73
N TYR A 410 -16.94 8.65 -19.89
CA TYR A 410 -15.57 8.36 -19.43
C TYR A 410 -14.48 8.88 -20.40
N MET A 411 -14.84 9.52 -21.51
CA MET A 411 -13.88 10.02 -22.51
C MET A 411 -12.78 10.86 -21.87
N ILE A 412 -13.14 11.93 -21.14
CA ILE A 412 -12.17 12.85 -20.53
C ILE A 412 -11.29 12.14 -19.48
N PRO A 413 -11.82 11.34 -18.54
CA PRO A 413 -11.01 10.56 -17.60
C PRO A 413 -9.99 9.66 -18.29
N PHE A 414 -10.34 8.98 -19.38
CA PHE A 414 -9.40 8.15 -20.13
C PHE A 414 -8.35 8.96 -20.88
N PHE A 415 -8.70 10.14 -21.42
CA PHE A 415 -7.71 11.05 -22.02
C PHE A 415 -6.71 11.57 -20.98
N VAL A 416 -7.18 11.94 -19.80
CA VAL A 416 -6.31 12.33 -18.67
C VAL A 416 -5.38 11.17 -18.31
N ALA A 417 -5.92 9.95 -18.17
CA ALA A 417 -5.14 8.77 -17.86
C ALA A 417 -4.05 8.50 -18.90
N GLY A 418 -4.39 8.56 -20.21
CA GLY A 418 -3.45 8.29 -21.30
C GLY A 418 -2.34 9.32 -21.44
N SER A 419 -2.57 10.58 -21.03
CA SER A 419 -1.59 11.68 -21.16
C SER A 419 -0.72 11.88 -19.91
N ALA A 420 -1.20 11.53 -18.73
CA ALA A 420 -0.56 11.84 -17.45
C ALA A 420 0.88 11.30 -17.33
N TYR A 421 1.14 10.11 -17.84
CA TYR A 421 2.46 9.45 -17.74
C TYR A 421 3.52 10.10 -18.63
N LEU A 422 3.16 10.49 -19.85
CA LEU A 422 4.06 11.21 -20.73
C LEU A 422 4.40 12.58 -20.15
N LEU A 423 3.40 13.28 -19.62
CA LEU A 423 3.61 14.56 -18.95
C LEU A 423 4.49 14.40 -17.70
N ALA A 424 4.21 13.41 -16.87
CA ALA A 424 5.04 13.09 -15.70
C ALA A 424 6.50 12.83 -16.10
N LEU A 425 6.72 12.01 -17.12
CA LEU A 425 8.07 11.70 -17.62
C LEU A 425 8.77 12.93 -18.18
N ALA A 426 8.06 13.79 -18.93
CA ALA A 426 8.62 15.04 -19.44
C ALA A 426 9.08 15.96 -18.30
N ILE A 427 8.27 16.11 -17.25
CA ILE A 427 8.63 16.93 -16.09
C ILE A 427 9.80 16.28 -15.31
N ILE A 428 9.80 14.96 -15.11
CA ILE A 428 10.93 14.22 -14.50
C ILE A 428 12.21 14.46 -15.32
N GLN A 429 12.12 14.43 -16.66
CA GLN A 429 13.27 14.69 -17.53
C GLN A 429 13.81 16.12 -17.40
N VAL A 430 12.94 17.11 -17.27
CA VAL A 430 13.33 18.52 -17.05
C VAL A 430 13.98 18.71 -15.69
N LEU A 431 13.38 18.15 -14.64
CA LEU A 431 13.87 18.29 -13.25
C LEU A 431 15.16 17.49 -13.00
N THR A 432 15.29 16.32 -13.62
CA THR A 432 16.44 15.41 -13.47
C THR A 432 16.93 14.94 -14.85
N PRO A 433 17.58 15.81 -15.65
CA PRO A 433 18.12 15.43 -16.96
C PRO A 433 19.09 14.25 -16.87
N ARG A 434 19.88 14.22 -15.79
CA ARG A 434 20.70 13.09 -15.37
C ARG A 434 20.27 12.67 -13.98
N LEU A 435 20.22 11.35 -13.76
CA LEU A 435 19.92 10.77 -12.44
C LEU A 435 21.18 10.81 -11.56
N GLU A 436 21.50 12.00 -11.07
CA GLU A 436 22.61 12.23 -10.14
C GLU A 436 22.08 12.33 -8.71
N PRO A 437 22.76 11.72 -7.73
CA PRO A 437 22.37 11.81 -6.33
C PRO A 437 22.20 13.25 -5.86
N ALA A 438 21.20 13.49 -5.02
CA ALA A 438 20.99 14.80 -4.41
C ALA A 438 22.18 15.13 -3.48
N PRO A 439 22.77 16.35 -3.57
CA PRO A 439 23.89 16.74 -2.74
C PRO A 439 23.40 17.09 -1.32
N ILE A 440 22.99 16.07 -0.57
CA ILE A 440 22.56 16.21 0.82
C ILE A 440 23.83 16.23 1.67
N GLY A 441 24.17 17.40 2.21
CA GLY A 441 25.27 17.60 3.14
C GLY A 441 24.90 17.24 4.58
#